data_774cc732deab5e9b3e4cef220c05e59d
#
_entry.id   774cc732deab5e9b3e4cef220c05e59d
#
_cell.length_a   1.000
_cell.length_b   1.000
_cell.length_c   1.000
_cell.angle_alpha   90.00
_cell.angle_beta   90.00
_cell.angle_gamma   90.00
#
_symmetry.space_group_name_H-M   'P 1'
#
loop_
_entity.id
_entity.type
_entity.pdbx_description
1 polymer ?
#
loop_
_entity_poly.entity_id
_entity_poly.type
_entity_poly.pdbx_seq_one_letter_code
_entity_poly.pdbx_strand_id
1 'polypeptide(L)'
;AEVTRFMSDEEKKKVVDYMEAGRRYLGQMDLNIKSPLVWEFYDNTLKTLAGYGAKIVRLDAFAYAPKEPGEKNFLNEPGTWDLLEKVRKLADKYNLTLLPEIHASYGEKNYEQIAGKGYMTYDFFLPGLIIDALESGDGKHLFDWAKELIEKDIHTVNMLGCHDGIPLLDLKGLLSEERIQNLIDTVVGRGGYVKDLHGQKNMYYQVNATYYSALGEDDAKMLLARALQLFMPGKPQIWYLD
;
A
#
# COMPACT_ATOMS: atom_id res chain seq x y z
N ALA A 1 -29.80 -2.74 3.17
CA ALA A 1 -31.26 -2.86 2.86
C ALA A 1 -32.00 -3.84 3.78
N GLU A 2 -31.41 -5.01 4.13
CA GLU A 2 -32.11 -5.97 5.02
C GLU A 2 -32.18 -5.51 6.48
N VAL A 3 -31.15 -4.88 7.01
CA VAL A 3 -31.09 -4.44 8.42
C VAL A 3 -32.17 -3.41 8.75
N THR A 4 -32.58 -2.59 7.78
CA THR A 4 -33.60 -1.54 7.99
C THR A 4 -35.04 -1.99 7.68
N ARG A 5 -35.23 -3.23 7.27
CA ARG A 5 -36.53 -3.73 6.82
C ARG A 5 -37.66 -3.64 7.91
N PHE A 6 -37.28 -3.75 9.18
CA PHE A 6 -38.16 -3.75 10.31
C PHE A 6 -38.18 -2.44 11.10
N MET A 7 -37.45 -1.42 10.62
CA MET A 7 -37.34 -0.11 11.27
C MET A 7 -38.43 0.84 10.75
N SER A 8 -38.95 1.69 11.63
CA SER A 8 -39.74 2.85 11.24
C SER A 8 -38.93 3.83 10.43
N ASP A 9 -39.56 4.72 9.69
CA ASP A 9 -38.86 5.73 8.87
C ASP A 9 -38.05 6.72 9.73
N GLU A 10 -38.51 6.99 10.97
CA GLU A 10 -37.73 7.80 11.92
C GLU A 10 -36.48 7.09 12.43
N GLU A 11 -36.56 5.80 12.71
CA GLU A 11 -35.41 4.98 13.10
C GLU A 11 -34.40 4.84 11.94
N LYS A 12 -34.89 4.63 10.70
CA LYS A 12 -34.06 4.62 9.50
C LYS A 12 -33.31 5.93 9.34
N LYS A 13 -34.01 7.06 9.52
CA LYS A 13 -33.38 8.38 9.43
C LYS A 13 -32.31 8.56 10.48
N LYS A 14 -32.56 8.19 11.75
CA LYS A 14 -31.54 8.26 12.81
C LYS A 14 -30.29 7.41 12.49
N VAL A 15 -30.49 6.21 11.93
CA VAL A 15 -29.36 5.35 11.50
C VAL A 15 -28.60 5.98 10.35
N VAL A 16 -29.29 6.53 9.35
CA VAL A 16 -28.65 7.22 8.22
C VAL A 16 -27.88 8.44 8.71
N ASP A 17 -28.52 9.30 9.52
CA ASP A 17 -27.88 10.51 10.07
C ASP A 17 -26.63 10.15 10.90
N TYR A 18 -26.69 9.09 11.71
CA TYR A 18 -25.54 8.59 12.48
C TYR A 18 -24.41 8.09 11.58
N MET A 19 -24.76 7.30 10.55
CA MET A 19 -23.78 6.79 9.58
C MET A 19 -23.14 7.91 8.77
N GLU A 20 -23.94 8.90 8.34
CA GLU A 20 -23.45 10.06 7.59
C GLU A 20 -22.56 10.97 8.43
N ALA A 21 -22.90 11.22 9.69
CA ALA A 21 -22.09 12.02 10.61
C ALA A 21 -20.71 11.37 10.91
N GLY A 22 -20.63 10.03 10.88
CA GLY A 22 -19.37 9.28 11.03
C GLY A 22 -18.62 9.02 9.72
N ARG A 23 -19.21 9.34 8.57
CA ARG A 23 -18.70 8.99 7.26
C ARG A 23 -17.63 9.96 6.80
N ARG A 24 -16.39 9.50 6.63
CA ARG A 24 -15.28 10.29 6.09
C ARG A 24 -15.03 10.08 4.61
N TYR A 25 -15.53 8.97 4.04
CA TYR A 25 -15.40 8.62 2.64
C TYR A 25 -16.77 8.28 2.06
N LEU A 26 -17.36 9.23 1.31
CA LEU A 26 -18.61 9.04 0.59
C LEU A 26 -18.33 8.51 -0.82
N GLY A 27 -19.08 7.49 -1.22
CA GLY A 27 -19.06 7.00 -2.62
C GLY A 27 -18.05 5.90 -2.93
N GLN A 28 -17.20 5.47 -1.99
CA GLN A 28 -16.36 4.31 -2.15
C GLN A 28 -17.13 3.04 -1.82
N MET A 29 -17.35 2.17 -2.81
CA MET A 29 -18.04 0.88 -2.65
C MET A 29 -17.17 -0.24 -3.20
N ASP A 30 -17.02 -1.32 -2.44
CA ASP A 30 -16.31 -2.50 -2.87
C ASP A 30 -17.19 -3.36 -3.78
N LEU A 31 -16.57 -4.02 -4.75
CA LEU A 31 -17.26 -5.00 -5.58
C LEU A 31 -17.59 -6.26 -4.76
N ASN A 32 -18.77 -6.82 -4.99
CA ASN A 32 -19.14 -8.09 -4.37
C ASN A 32 -18.41 -9.26 -5.04
N ILE A 33 -17.27 -9.66 -4.49
CA ILE A 33 -16.45 -10.76 -5.01
C ILE A 33 -17.14 -12.14 -4.99
N LYS A 34 -18.31 -12.26 -4.37
CA LYS A 34 -19.16 -13.47 -4.42
C LYS A 34 -20.03 -13.51 -5.68
N SER A 35 -20.16 -12.38 -6.39
CA SER A 35 -20.98 -12.27 -7.60
C SER A 35 -20.25 -12.84 -8.83
N PRO A 36 -20.91 -13.72 -9.61
CA PRO A 36 -20.35 -14.19 -10.89
C PRO A 36 -20.07 -13.04 -11.89
N LEU A 37 -20.89 -11.99 -11.88
CA LEU A 37 -20.72 -10.82 -12.75
C LEU A 37 -19.41 -10.07 -12.46
N VAL A 38 -18.95 -10.04 -11.22
CA VAL A 38 -17.65 -9.46 -10.86
C VAL A 38 -16.50 -10.27 -11.44
N TRP A 39 -16.63 -11.59 -11.49
CA TRP A 39 -15.60 -12.45 -12.10
C TRP A 39 -15.55 -12.34 -13.61
N GLU A 40 -16.69 -12.19 -14.26
CA GLU A 40 -16.76 -11.87 -15.69
C GLU A 40 -16.12 -10.50 -15.98
N PHE A 41 -16.41 -9.50 -15.15
CA PHE A 41 -15.78 -8.18 -15.24
C PHE A 41 -14.25 -8.27 -15.08
N TYR A 42 -13.74 -9.01 -14.10
CA TYR A 42 -12.30 -9.19 -13.89
C TYR A 42 -11.63 -9.91 -15.06
N ASP A 43 -12.24 -10.98 -15.58
CA ASP A 43 -11.71 -11.71 -16.73
C ASP A 43 -11.61 -10.81 -17.96
N ASN A 44 -12.66 -10.05 -18.27
CA ASN A 44 -12.66 -9.09 -19.37
C ASN A 44 -11.64 -7.95 -19.16
N THR A 45 -11.49 -7.46 -17.94
CA THR A 45 -10.51 -6.40 -17.59
C THR A 45 -9.09 -6.90 -17.81
N LEU A 46 -8.73 -8.07 -17.27
CA LEU A 46 -7.40 -8.65 -17.43
C LEU A 46 -7.07 -8.94 -18.89
N LYS A 47 -8.05 -9.47 -19.66
CA LYS A 47 -7.93 -9.67 -21.10
C LYS A 47 -7.63 -8.36 -21.84
N THR A 48 -8.36 -7.30 -21.50
CA THR A 48 -8.19 -5.98 -22.11
C THR A 48 -6.82 -5.39 -21.82
N LEU A 49 -6.38 -5.46 -20.55
CA LEU A 49 -5.05 -4.98 -20.13
C LEU A 49 -3.93 -5.74 -20.86
N ALA A 50 -4.05 -7.07 -20.96
CA ALA A 50 -3.10 -7.88 -21.72
C ALA A 50 -3.08 -7.48 -23.21
N GLY A 51 -4.26 -7.20 -23.80
CA GLY A 51 -4.39 -6.70 -25.18
C GLY A 51 -3.70 -5.35 -25.40
N TYR A 52 -3.63 -4.50 -24.38
CA TYR A 52 -2.85 -3.25 -24.40
C TYR A 52 -1.36 -3.46 -24.15
N GLY A 53 -0.91 -4.70 -23.93
CA GLY A 53 0.51 -5.03 -23.73
C GLY A 53 0.97 -5.01 -22.28
N ALA A 54 0.06 -4.88 -21.30
CA ALA A 54 0.42 -5.00 -19.89
C ALA A 54 1.10 -6.35 -19.61
N LYS A 55 2.07 -6.35 -18.71
CA LYS A 55 2.76 -7.55 -18.22
C LYS A 55 2.59 -7.73 -16.71
N ILE A 56 2.48 -6.63 -16.00
CA ILE A 56 2.26 -6.61 -14.54
C ILE A 56 0.96 -5.84 -14.29
N VAL A 57 0.09 -6.38 -13.44
CA VAL A 57 -1.16 -5.75 -13.03
C VAL A 57 -1.13 -5.54 -11.53
N ARG A 58 -1.22 -4.28 -11.12
CA ARG A 58 -1.37 -3.88 -9.72
C ARG A 58 -2.80 -4.13 -9.27
N LEU A 59 -2.95 -4.81 -8.16
CA LEU A 59 -4.24 -5.03 -7.50
C LEU A 59 -4.36 -4.04 -6.32
N ASP A 60 -5.08 -2.96 -6.57
CA ASP A 60 -5.26 -1.86 -5.62
C ASP A 60 -6.02 -2.29 -4.37
N ALA A 61 -5.57 -1.85 -3.19
CA ALA A 61 -6.20 -2.08 -1.89
C ALA A 61 -6.64 -3.54 -1.66
N PHE A 62 -5.87 -4.50 -2.16
CA PHE A 62 -6.28 -5.90 -2.29
C PHE A 62 -6.65 -6.55 -0.95
N ALA A 63 -5.96 -6.18 0.13
CA ALA A 63 -6.22 -6.72 1.47
C ALA A 63 -7.63 -6.43 2.01
N TYR A 64 -8.32 -5.45 1.42
CA TYR A 64 -9.70 -5.07 1.79
C TYR A 64 -10.77 -5.79 0.98
N ALA A 65 -10.42 -6.51 -0.07
CA ALA A 65 -11.39 -7.10 -0.99
C ALA A 65 -12.28 -8.19 -0.37
N PRO A 66 -11.77 -9.13 0.44
CA PRO A 66 -12.63 -10.09 1.14
C PRO A 66 -13.39 -9.41 2.28
N LYS A 67 -14.72 -9.52 2.26
CA LYS A 67 -15.62 -9.00 3.29
C LYS A 67 -16.47 -10.14 3.83
N GLU A 68 -16.36 -10.39 5.13
CA GLU A 68 -17.21 -11.36 5.83
C GLU A 68 -17.85 -10.70 7.06
N PRO A 69 -19.15 -10.89 7.28
CA PRO A 69 -19.82 -10.33 8.46
C PRO A 69 -19.17 -10.84 9.76
N GLY A 70 -18.82 -9.91 10.64
CA GLY A 70 -18.19 -10.22 11.93
C GLY A 70 -16.65 -10.33 11.89
N GLU A 71 -16.04 -10.29 10.72
CA GLU A 71 -14.59 -10.34 10.55
C GLU A 71 -13.99 -8.93 10.46
N LYS A 72 -12.65 -8.85 10.67
CA LYS A 72 -11.91 -7.61 10.44
C LYS A 72 -11.99 -7.19 8.96
N ASN A 73 -11.79 -5.92 8.68
CA ASN A 73 -11.90 -5.37 7.33
C ASN A 73 -10.58 -5.34 6.54
N PHE A 74 -9.55 -5.98 7.03
CA PHE A 74 -8.22 -5.98 6.41
C PHE A 74 -7.54 -7.32 6.59
N LEU A 75 -6.99 -7.85 5.51
CA LEU A 75 -6.21 -9.09 5.46
C LEU A 75 -6.90 -10.26 6.19
N ASN A 76 -8.13 -10.57 5.77
CA ASN A 76 -8.86 -11.73 6.28
C ASN A 76 -8.24 -13.02 5.78
N GLU A 77 -7.81 -13.88 6.68
CA GLU A 77 -7.25 -15.19 6.36
C GLU A 77 -8.27 -16.30 6.62
N PRO A 78 -8.34 -17.32 5.75
CA PRO A 78 -7.58 -17.51 4.51
C PRO A 78 -8.13 -16.74 3.30
N GLY A 79 -9.25 -16.04 3.42
CA GLY A 79 -10.04 -15.47 2.32
C GLY A 79 -9.25 -14.55 1.38
N THR A 80 -8.33 -13.74 1.92
CA THR A 80 -7.47 -12.87 1.10
C THR A 80 -6.57 -13.68 0.16
N TRP A 81 -5.97 -14.75 0.67
CA TRP A 81 -5.08 -15.58 -0.12
C TRP A 81 -5.83 -16.44 -1.13
N ASP A 82 -6.98 -16.97 -0.75
CA ASP A 82 -7.85 -17.73 -1.66
C ASP A 82 -8.35 -16.86 -2.82
N LEU A 83 -8.70 -15.61 -2.52
CA LEU A 83 -9.08 -14.63 -3.53
C LEU A 83 -7.90 -14.30 -4.45
N LEU A 84 -6.72 -14.05 -3.91
CA LEU A 84 -5.52 -13.75 -4.68
C LEU A 84 -5.17 -14.90 -5.63
N GLU A 85 -5.24 -16.13 -5.16
CA GLU A 85 -5.02 -17.33 -5.98
C GLU A 85 -6.06 -17.46 -7.10
N LYS A 86 -7.31 -17.12 -6.82
CA LYS A 86 -8.38 -17.13 -7.84
C LYS A 86 -8.13 -16.07 -8.91
N VAL A 87 -7.70 -14.86 -8.54
CA VAL A 87 -7.33 -13.80 -9.49
C VAL A 87 -6.08 -14.20 -10.28
N ARG A 88 -5.10 -14.87 -9.65
CA ARG A 88 -3.91 -15.38 -10.33
C ARG A 88 -4.26 -16.35 -11.45
N LYS A 89 -5.16 -17.30 -11.20
CA LYS A 89 -5.62 -18.24 -12.23
C LYS A 89 -6.29 -17.56 -13.44
N LEU A 90 -6.95 -16.41 -13.23
CA LEU A 90 -7.45 -15.60 -14.33
C LEU A 90 -6.31 -14.89 -15.07
N ALA A 91 -5.37 -14.29 -14.34
CA ALA A 91 -4.23 -13.57 -14.89
C ALA A 91 -3.32 -14.47 -15.72
N ASP A 92 -3.12 -15.71 -15.27
CA ASP A 92 -2.31 -16.73 -15.97
C ASP A 92 -2.83 -17.02 -17.39
N LYS A 93 -4.15 -16.95 -17.63
CA LYS A 93 -4.74 -17.10 -18.98
C LYS A 93 -4.19 -16.08 -19.97
N TYR A 94 -3.77 -14.93 -19.48
CA TYR A 94 -3.33 -13.78 -20.28
C TYR A 94 -1.84 -13.47 -20.12
N ASN A 95 -1.07 -14.35 -19.48
CA ASN A 95 0.36 -14.17 -19.16
C ASN A 95 0.64 -12.85 -18.40
N LEU A 96 -0.21 -12.54 -17.43
CA LEU A 96 -0.08 -11.38 -16.57
C LEU A 96 0.50 -11.78 -15.20
N THR A 97 1.45 -11.00 -14.71
CA THR A 97 1.97 -11.12 -13.34
C THR A 97 1.17 -10.18 -12.43
N LEU A 98 0.80 -10.66 -11.25
CA LEU A 98 0.07 -9.86 -10.27
C LEU A 98 1.03 -9.16 -9.30
N LEU A 99 0.68 -7.92 -8.93
CA LEU A 99 1.34 -7.13 -7.91
C LEU A 99 0.28 -6.66 -6.91
N PRO A 100 -0.01 -7.44 -5.85
CA PRO A 100 -0.97 -7.04 -4.84
C PRO A 100 -0.42 -5.86 -4.02
N GLU A 101 -1.24 -4.84 -3.84
CA GLU A 101 -0.94 -3.75 -2.93
C GLU A 101 -1.50 -4.06 -1.56
N ILE A 102 -0.60 -4.27 -0.60
CA ILE A 102 -0.91 -4.55 0.79
C ILE A 102 0.07 -3.76 1.65
N HIS A 103 -0.43 -2.70 2.29
CA HIS A 103 0.34 -1.94 3.27
C HIS A 103 0.29 -2.64 4.62
N ALA A 104 1.46 -2.88 5.19
CA ALA A 104 1.59 -3.45 6.51
C ALA A 104 2.93 -3.06 7.13
N SER A 105 3.00 -3.02 8.45
CA SER A 105 4.26 -2.74 9.13
C SER A 105 5.29 -3.85 8.88
N TYR A 106 6.56 -3.47 8.88
CA TYR A 106 7.66 -4.43 8.78
C TYR A 106 7.55 -5.54 9.83
N GLY A 107 7.11 -5.18 11.07
CA GLY A 107 6.95 -6.14 12.16
C GLY A 107 5.90 -7.23 11.90
N GLU A 108 4.90 -6.97 11.05
CA GLU A 108 3.86 -7.95 10.70
C GLU A 108 4.32 -8.97 9.66
N LYS A 109 5.46 -8.74 8.99
CA LYS A 109 6.07 -9.65 8.01
C LYS A 109 5.16 -10.06 6.83
N ASN A 110 4.15 -9.26 6.50
CA ASN A 110 3.23 -9.58 5.40
C ASN A 110 3.94 -9.61 4.03
N TYR A 111 4.99 -8.82 3.84
CA TYR A 111 5.83 -8.87 2.63
C TYR A 111 6.48 -10.26 2.45
N GLU A 112 6.87 -10.94 3.53
CA GLU A 112 7.41 -12.31 3.48
C GLU A 112 6.31 -13.30 3.10
N GLN A 113 5.08 -13.14 3.64
CA GLN A 113 3.95 -14.00 3.27
C GLN A 113 3.60 -13.86 1.78
N ILE A 114 3.56 -12.62 1.27
CA ILE A 114 3.29 -12.34 -0.14
C ILE A 114 4.35 -12.98 -1.03
N ALA A 115 5.64 -12.75 -0.71
CA ALA A 115 6.76 -13.33 -1.43
C ALA A 115 6.79 -14.86 -1.37
N GLY A 116 6.52 -15.43 -0.19
CA GLY A 116 6.45 -16.89 0.02
C GLY A 116 5.34 -17.59 -0.78
N LYS A 117 4.34 -16.84 -1.24
CA LYS A 117 3.29 -17.32 -2.15
C LYS A 117 3.64 -17.10 -3.64
N GLY A 118 4.84 -16.60 -3.94
CA GLY A 118 5.35 -16.42 -5.30
C GLY A 118 4.91 -15.11 -5.97
N TYR A 119 4.47 -14.11 -5.19
CA TYR A 119 4.12 -12.79 -5.73
C TYR A 119 5.26 -11.78 -5.52
N MET A 120 5.37 -10.83 -6.44
CA MET A 120 6.13 -9.62 -6.18
C MET A 120 5.40 -8.78 -5.12
N THR A 121 6.15 -8.03 -4.33
CA THR A 121 5.59 -7.11 -3.34
C THR A 121 6.07 -5.68 -3.60
N TYR A 122 5.32 -4.68 -3.15
CA TYR A 122 5.80 -3.32 -3.10
C TYR A 122 6.85 -3.15 -2.01
N ASP A 123 7.90 -2.40 -2.32
CA ASP A 123 8.86 -1.94 -1.33
C ASP A 123 8.40 -0.59 -0.76
N PHE A 124 7.49 -0.63 0.19
CA PHE A 124 7.00 0.54 0.91
C PHE A 124 7.97 1.02 2.00
N PHE A 125 9.05 0.28 2.24
CA PHE A 125 10.07 0.64 3.24
C PHE A 125 11.13 1.56 2.65
N LEU A 126 11.51 1.34 1.40
CA LEU A 126 12.59 2.05 0.73
C LEU A 126 12.47 3.57 0.78
N PRO A 127 11.29 4.19 0.52
CA PRO A 127 11.17 5.65 0.55
C PRO A 127 11.63 6.26 1.87
N GLY A 128 11.13 5.74 2.97
CA GLY A 128 11.49 6.22 4.31
C GLY A 128 12.92 5.88 4.71
N LEU A 129 13.42 4.70 4.35
CA LEU A 129 14.80 4.29 4.62
C LEU A 129 15.84 5.19 3.94
N ILE A 130 15.56 5.62 2.72
CA ILE A 130 16.47 6.54 2.01
C ILE A 130 16.45 7.92 2.68
N ILE A 131 15.28 8.47 3.02
CA ILE A 131 15.22 9.76 3.73
C ILE A 131 15.95 9.66 5.06
N ASP A 132 15.67 8.61 5.84
CA ASP A 132 16.33 8.37 7.12
C ASP A 132 17.85 8.29 6.99
N ALA A 133 18.35 7.57 5.99
CA ALA A 133 19.79 7.45 5.75
C ALA A 133 20.44 8.78 5.34
N LEU A 134 19.78 9.56 4.49
CA LEU A 134 20.28 10.85 4.01
C LEU A 134 20.28 11.92 5.12
N GLU A 135 19.27 11.93 5.98
CA GLU A 135 19.14 12.94 7.03
C GLU A 135 19.96 12.59 8.29
N SER A 136 20.10 11.32 8.62
CA SER A 136 20.89 10.89 9.78
C SER A 136 22.38 10.68 9.47
N GLY A 137 22.75 10.50 8.19
CA GLY A 137 24.08 10.07 7.78
C GLY A 137 24.39 8.60 8.11
N ASP A 138 23.39 7.81 8.45
CA ASP A 138 23.49 6.39 8.80
C ASP A 138 22.69 5.52 7.85
N GLY A 139 23.36 4.84 6.93
CA GLY A 139 22.75 3.94 5.94
C GLY A 139 22.54 2.51 6.42
N LYS A 140 22.79 2.20 7.70
CA LYS A 140 22.75 0.81 8.20
C LYS A 140 21.41 0.11 7.91
N HIS A 141 20.29 0.74 8.23
CA HIS A 141 18.96 0.14 8.04
C HIS A 141 18.64 -0.09 6.55
N LEU A 142 19.04 0.84 5.68
CA LEU A 142 18.91 0.70 4.23
C LEU A 142 19.73 -0.49 3.71
N PHE A 143 20.96 -0.64 4.18
CA PHE A 143 21.83 -1.75 3.81
C PHE A 143 21.30 -3.10 4.32
N ASP A 144 20.88 -3.14 5.57
CA ASP A 144 20.30 -4.36 6.18
C ASP A 144 19.05 -4.80 5.42
N TRP A 145 18.21 -3.85 4.99
CA TRP A 145 17.04 -4.13 4.16
C TRP A 145 17.42 -4.71 2.79
N ALA A 146 18.37 -4.10 2.10
CA ALA A 146 18.87 -4.63 0.82
C ALA A 146 19.38 -6.06 0.95
N LYS A 147 20.14 -6.33 2.02
CA LYS A 147 20.64 -7.66 2.34
C LYS A 147 19.52 -8.66 2.61
N GLU A 148 18.50 -8.28 3.37
CA GLU A 148 17.34 -9.12 3.66
C GLU A 148 16.59 -9.52 2.38
N LEU A 149 16.36 -8.57 1.46
CA LEU A 149 15.71 -8.84 0.18
C LEU A 149 16.48 -9.90 -0.64
N ILE A 150 17.81 -9.80 -0.66
CA ILE A 150 18.67 -10.74 -1.38
C ILE A 150 18.68 -12.11 -0.70
N GLU A 151 18.89 -12.15 0.61
CA GLU A 151 18.98 -13.40 1.38
C GLU A 151 17.68 -14.20 1.38
N LYS A 152 16.54 -13.53 1.34
CA LYS A 152 15.21 -14.16 1.32
C LYS A 152 14.62 -14.33 -0.07
N ASP A 153 15.36 -13.93 -1.13
CA ASP A 153 14.88 -13.96 -2.53
C ASP A 153 13.54 -13.26 -2.72
N ILE A 154 13.38 -12.08 -2.11
CA ILE A 154 12.16 -11.29 -2.19
C ILE A 154 12.21 -10.36 -3.40
N HIS A 155 11.31 -10.59 -4.35
CA HIS A 155 11.18 -9.74 -5.53
C HIS A 155 10.25 -8.56 -5.25
N THR A 156 10.79 -7.34 -5.35
CA THR A 156 10.03 -6.11 -5.10
C THR A 156 9.84 -5.26 -6.34
N VAL A 157 8.81 -4.43 -6.28
CA VAL A 157 8.72 -3.19 -7.06
C VAL A 157 9.05 -2.06 -6.09
N ASN A 158 10.19 -1.41 -6.28
CA ASN A 158 10.65 -0.33 -5.42
C ASN A 158 10.29 1.05 -5.99
N MET A 159 10.10 2.03 -5.12
CA MET A 159 9.75 3.39 -5.49
C MET A 159 10.33 4.39 -4.48
N LEU A 160 10.38 5.68 -4.85
CA LEU A 160 10.64 6.78 -3.91
C LEU A 160 9.35 7.40 -3.42
N GLY A 161 8.40 7.67 -4.31
CA GLY A 161 7.07 8.19 -4.00
C GLY A 161 6.00 7.56 -4.88
N CYS A 162 4.75 7.86 -4.53
CA CYS A 162 3.58 7.52 -5.31
C CYS A 162 2.45 8.53 -5.03
N HIS A 163 1.30 8.33 -5.68
CA HIS A 163 0.13 9.21 -5.51
C HIS A 163 -0.42 9.25 -4.07
N ASP A 164 -0.07 8.27 -3.23
CA ASP A 164 -0.48 8.22 -1.83
C ASP A 164 0.46 8.98 -0.89
N GLY A 165 1.68 9.31 -1.35
CA GLY A 165 2.70 9.95 -0.55
C GLY A 165 3.81 9.00 -0.08
N ILE A 166 4.46 9.33 1.03
CA ILE A 166 5.59 8.57 1.61
C ILE A 166 5.06 7.70 2.74
N PRO A 167 5.14 6.36 2.65
CA PRO A 167 4.69 5.45 3.69
C PRO A 167 5.48 5.62 5.00
N LEU A 168 4.78 5.60 6.13
CA LEU A 168 5.38 5.68 7.47
C LEU A 168 5.04 4.46 8.32
N LEU A 169 3.78 4.00 8.23
CA LEU A 169 3.31 2.83 8.99
C LEU A 169 4.16 1.60 8.71
N ASP A 170 4.56 1.45 7.46
CA ASP A 170 5.34 0.33 6.97
C ASP A 170 6.72 0.25 7.67
N LEU A 171 7.31 1.38 8.06
CA LEU A 171 8.61 1.45 8.74
C LEU A 171 8.60 0.91 10.18
N LYS A 172 7.42 0.73 10.77
CA LYS A 172 7.30 0.27 12.15
C LYS A 172 7.87 -1.14 12.32
N GLY A 173 8.82 -1.26 13.23
CA GLY A 173 9.58 -2.50 13.47
C GLY A 173 10.87 -2.60 12.65
N LEU A 174 11.07 -1.73 11.66
CA LEU A 174 12.32 -1.60 10.90
C LEU A 174 13.15 -0.43 11.43
N LEU A 175 12.52 0.71 11.66
CA LEU A 175 13.11 1.86 12.34
C LEU A 175 12.55 1.99 13.76
N SER A 176 13.32 2.62 14.64
CA SER A 176 12.82 2.99 15.96
C SER A 176 11.74 4.09 15.84
N GLU A 177 10.87 4.18 16.83
CA GLU A 177 9.83 5.23 16.87
C GLU A 177 10.45 6.63 16.83
N GLU A 178 11.60 6.84 17.47
CA GLU A 178 12.35 8.09 17.42
C GLU A 178 12.81 8.44 15.99
N ARG A 179 13.35 7.48 15.24
CA ARG A 179 13.79 7.72 13.86
C ARG A 179 12.59 8.00 12.93
N ILE A 180 11.47 7.30 13.12
CA ILE A 180 10.24 7.55 12.38
C ILE A 180 9.72 8.96 12.70
N GLN A 181 9.72 9.38 13.97
CA GLN A 181 9.30 10.71 14.34
C GLN A 181 10.21 11.80 13.76
N ASN A 182 11.52 11.61 13.78
CA ASN A 182 12.49 12.53 13.18
C ASN A 182 12.27 12.67 11.67
N LEU A 183 11.93 11.57 10.98
CA LEU A 183 11.57 11.59 9.57
C LEU A 183 10.31 12.42 9.33
N ILE A 184 9.27 12.22 10.15
CA ILE A 184 8.02 12.99 10.09
C ILE A 184 8.31 14.47 10.30
N ASP A 185 9.02 14.83 11.36
CA ASP A 185 9.32 16.23 11.71
C ASP A 185 10.13 16.91 10.60
N THR A 186 11.07 16.18 10.00
CA THR A 186 11.87 16.67 8.87
C THR A 186 11.00 16.98 7.66
N VAL A 187 10.15 16.05 7.24
CA VAL A 187 9.31 16.23 6.03
C VAL A 187 8.21 17.25 6.28
N VAL A 188 7.60 17.27 7.47
CA VAL A 188 6.60 18.28 7.85
C VAL A 188 7.23 19.67 7.94
N GLY A 189 8.43 19.78 8.50
CA GLY A 189 9.20 21.03 8.54
C GLY A 189 9.52 21.59 7.16
N ARG A 190 9.50 20.76 6.13
CA ARG A 190 9.67 21.09 4.70
C ARG A 190 8.34 21.29 3.96
N GLY A 191 7.21 21.37 4.68
CA GLY A 191 5.89 21.64 4.11
C GLY A 191 5.05 20.39 3.80
N GLY A 192 5.49 19.20 4.19
CA GLY A 192 4.70 17.99 4.06
C GLY A 192 3.50 17.95 5.03
N TYR A 193 2.48 17.18 4.67
CA TYR A 193 1.27 17.00 5.49
C TYR A 193 1.16 15.58 5.99
N VAL A 194 0.97 15.40 7.30
CA VAL A 194 0.75 14.08 7.90
C VAL A 194 -0.69 13.65 7.68
N LYS A 195 -0.88 12.39 7.29
CA LYS A 195 -2.18 11.73 7.24
C LYS A 195 -2.29 10.72 8.38
N ASP A 196 -3.23 10.95 9.29
CA ASP A 196 -3.51 10.04 10.38
C ASP A 196 -4.18 8.75 9.90
N LEU A 197 -3.89 7.65 10.57
CA LEU A 197 -4.57 6.38 10.31
C LEU A 197 -6.02 6.45 10.83
N HIS A 198 -6.99 6.70 9.92
CA HIS A 198 -8.44 6.60 10.15
C HIS A 198 -8.94 7.12 11.52
N GLY A 199 -8.44 8.30 11.94
CA GLY A 199 -8.90 8.96 13.17
C GLY A 199 -8.28 8.42 14.45
N GLN A 200 -7.29 7.56 14.39
CA GLN A 200 -6.46 7.23 15.55
C GLN A 200 -5.44 8.34 15.77
N LYS A 201 -5.60 9.08 16.87
CA LYS A 201 -4.66 10.14 17.25
C LYS A 201 -3.26 9.54 17.46
N ASN A 202 -2.26 10.19 16.87
CA ASN A 202 -0.84 9.82 16.98
C ASN A 202 -0.43 8.49 16.27
N MET A 203 -1.24 7.97 15.35
CA MET A 203 -0.83 6.87 14.47
C MET A 203 -0.80 7.39 13.03
N TYR A 204 0.38 7.77 12.57
CA TYR A 204 0.56 8.33 11.24
C TYR A 204 0.65 7.20 10.21
N TYR A 205 -0.13 7.31 9.15
CA TYR A 205 -0.14 6.36 8.05
C TYR A 205 0.93 6.71 7.02
N GLN A 206 0.99 7.99 6.62
CA GLN A 206 1.88 8.49 5.58
C GLN A 206 2.10 10.00 5.70
N VAL A 207 3.15 10.50 5.03
CA VAL A 207 3.36 11.94 4.81
C VAL A 207 3.08 12.25 3.34
N ASN A 208 2.21 13.23 3.11
CA ASN A 208 1.90 13.74 1.78
C ASN A 208 2.92 14.83 1.42
N ALA A 209 3.84 14.50 0.55
CA ALA A 209 4.85 15.37 -0.02
C ALA A 209 5.32 14.75 -1.34
N THR A 210 5.83 15.56 -2.27
CA THR A 210 6.68 15.01 -3.35
C THR A 210 7.98 14.54 -2.73
N TYR A 211 8.64 13.59 -3.34
CA TYR A 211 9.90 13.10 -2.78
C TYR A 211 10.98 14.18 -2.81
N TYR A 212 11.00 15.01 -3.86
CA TYR A 212 11.90 16.14 -4.00
C TYR A 212 11.71 17.17 -2.86
N SER A 213 10.45 17.54 -2.54
CA SER A 213 10.19 18.45 -1.43
C SER A 213 10.52 17.83 -0.07
N ALA A 214 10.29 16.53 0.10
CA ALA A 214 10.68 15.80 1.31
C ALA A 214 12.20 15.80 1.53
N LEU A 215 12.99 15.85 0.45
CA LEU A 215 14.45 15.99 0.51
C LEU A 215 14.93 17.45 0.64
N GLY A 216 14.01 18.41 0.76
CA GLY A 216 14.35 19.85 0.92
C GLY A 216 14.68 20.54 -0.39
N GLU A 217 14.13 20.07 -1.50
CA GLU A 217 14.34 20.62 -2.85
C GLU A 217 15.85 20.63 -3.25
N ASP A 218 16.58 19.63 -2.79
CA ASP A 218 18.03 19.47 -3.02
C ASP A 218 18.27 18.48 -4.17
N ASP A 219 18.78 18.99 -5.30
CA ASP A 219 19.06 18.20 -6.49
C ASP A 219 20.07 17.07 -6.22
N ALA A 220 21.09 17.33 -5.40
CA ALA A 220 22.12 16.34 -5.10
C ALA A 220 21.55 15.19 -4.27
N LYS A 221 20.70 15.50 -3.27
CA LYS A 221 19.97 14.49 -2.50
C LYS A 221 19.02 13.70 -3.38
N MET A 222 18.27 14.37 -4.28
CA MET A 222 17.35 13.70 -5.18
C MET A 222 18.07 12.76 -6.15
N LEU A 223 19.18 13.20 -6.75
CA LEU A 223 20.00 12.35 -7.60
C LEU A 223 20.57 11.15 -6.86
N LEU A 224 21.04 11.34 -5.63
CA LEU A 224 21.54 10.25 -4.79
C LEU A 224 20.42 9.27 -4.42
N ALA A 225 19.26 9.78 -4.02
CA ALA A 225 18.09 8.94 -3.71
C ALA A 225 17.66 8.11 -4.93
N ARG A 226 17.63 8.70 -6.11
CA ARG A 226 17.33 8.01 -7.36
C ARG A 226 18.40 6.97 -7.71
N ALA A 227 19.67 7.28 -7.54
CA ALA A 227 20.75 6.32 -7.72
C ALA A 227 20.60 5.13 -6.77
N LEU A 228 20.36 5.38 -5.48
CA LEU A 228 20.10 4.33 -4.50
C LEU A 228 18.92 3.45 -4.93
N GLN A 229 17.78 4.03 -5.32
CA GLN A 229 16.63 3.27 -5.82
C GLN A 229 16.98 2.36 -6.99
N LEU A 230 17.72 2.87 -7.97
CA LEU A 230 18.07 2.11 -9.18
C LEU A 230 19.04 0.95 -8.92
N PHE A 231 19.85 1.05 -7.86
CA PHE A 231 20.80 0.01 -7.47
C PHE A 231 20.29 -0.92 -6.36
N MET A 232 19.16 -0.60 -5.73
CA MET A 232 18.50 -1.50 -4.77
C MET A 232 17.92 -2.74 -5.47
N PRO A 233 17.84 -3.88 -4.78
CA PRO A 233 17.14 -5.05 -5.30
C PRO A 233 15.69 -4.70 -5.67
N GLY A 234 15.21 -5.19 -6.81
CA GLY A 234 13.84 -4.97 -7.26
C GLY A 234 13.72 -4.32 -8.63
N LYS A 235 12.47 -4.07 -9.02
CA LYS A 235 12.12 -3.35 -10.26
C LYS A 235 11.80 -1.90 -9.92
N PRO A 236 12.55 -0.90 -10.40
CA PRO A 236 12.30 0.49 -10.06
C PRO A 236 11.03 0.99 -10.77
N GLN A 237 10.10 1.53 -9.97
CA GLN A 237 8.96 2.31 -10.45
C GLN A 237 9.26 3.78 -10.18
N ILE A 238 9.32 4.57 -11.25
CA ILE A 238 9.55 6.02 -11.17
C ILE A 238 8.22 6.71 -11.35
N TRP A 239 7.81 7.45 -10.33
CA TRP A 239 6.60 8.26 -10.40
C TRP A 239 6.94 9.64 -10.96
N TYR A 240 6.07 10.17 -11.81
CA TYR A 240 6.32 11.41 -12.55
C TYR A 240 6.28 12.69 -11.70
N LEU A 241 5.81 12.58 -10.44
CA LEU A 241 5.77 13.68 -9.47
C LEU A 241 6.74 13.50 -8.29
N ASP A 242 7.72 12.61 -8.39
CA ASP A 242 8.77 12.48 -7.37
C ASP A 242 9.57 13.78 -7.20
#